data_8630930e1453e4872550f7ea251d3a34
#
_entry.id   8630930e1453e4872550f7ea251d3a34
#
_cell.length_a   1.000
_cell.length_b   1.000
_cell.length_c   1.000
_cell.angle_alpha   90.00
_cell.angle_beta   90.00
_cell.angle_gamma   90.00
#
_symmetry.space_group_name_H-M   'P 1'
#
loop_
_entity.id
_entity.type
_entity.pdbx_description
1 polymer ?
#
loop_
_entity_poly.entity_id
_entity_poly.type
_entity_poly.pdbx_seq_one_letter_code
_entity_poly.pdbx_strand_id
1 'polypeptide(L)' 'MADVSAIKEHMEVIGADGGHIGTIDHVEGQRIKLTKTDRGAGGKHHYLPLSLIEDVDGGKARASFKAELAEDFWEAEDA' A
#
# COMPACT_ATOMS: atom_id res chain seq x y z
N MET A 1 3.52 -8.06 -12.33
CA MET A 1 3.51 -8.22 -10.87
C MET A 1 4.85 -7.78 -10.29
N ALA A 2 4.84 -6.98 -9.25
CA ALA A 2 6.08 -6.52 -8.63
C ALA A 2 6.80 -7.66 -7.93
N ASP A 3 8.12 -7.57 -7.87
CA ASP A 3 8.93 -8.51 -7.11
C ASP A 3 8.71 -8.23 -5.62
N VAL A 4 8.18 -9.19 -4.90
CA VAL A 4 7.89 -9.06 -3.47
C VAL A 4 9.13 -8.70 -2.67
N SER A 5 10.29 -9.21 -3.09
CA SER A 5 11.55 -8.92 -2.38
C SER A 5 11.98 -7.46 -2.46
N ALA A 6 11.42 -6.69 -3.39
CA ALA A 6 11.69 -5.26 -3.51
C ALA A 6 10.78 -4.42 -2.62
N ILE A 7 9.73 -5.01 -2.07
CA ILE A 7 8.78 -4.31 -1.19
C ILE A 7 9.30 -4.37 0.24
N LYS A 8 9.51 -3.21 0.84
CA LYS A 8 10.15 -3.11 2.16
C LYS A 8 9.34 -2.26 3.11
N GLU A 9 9.60 -2.42 4.41
CA GLU A 9 9.01 -1.58 5.45
C GLU A 9 9.36 -0.12 5.21
N HIS A 10 8.46 0.75 5.59
CA HIS A 10 8.58 2.21 5.49
C HIS A 10 8.56 2.74 4.05
N MET A 11 8.37 1.88 3.08
CA MET A 11 8.24 2.30 1.69
C MET A 11 6.89 2.97 1.47
N GLU A 12 6.88 4.04 0.68
CA GLU A 12 5.63 4.70 0.31
C GLU A 12 4.88 3.89 -0.73
N VAL A 13 3.56 3.78 -0.58
CA VAL A 13 2.68 3.20 -1.59
C VAL A 13 1.99 4.35 -2.32
N ILE A 14 2.10 4.35 -3.63
CA ILE A 14 1.48 5.37 -4.49
C ILE A 14 0.51 4.72 -5.47
N GLY A 15 -0.44 5.50 -5.95
CA GLY A 15 -1.36 5.04 -6.97
C GLY A 15 -0.72 5.07 -8.36
N ALA A 16 -1.46 4.58 -9.35
CA ALA A 16 -1.02 4.60 -10.75
C ALA A 16 -0.76 6.03 -11.24
N ASP A 17 -1.43 7.00 -10.64
CA ASP A 17 -1.27 8.43 -10.94
C ASP A 17 -0.18 9.10 -10.11
N GLY A 18 0.51 8.36 -9.24
CA GLY A 18 1.56 8.90 -8.38
C GLY A 18 1.07 9.49 -7.06
N GLY A 19 -0.24 9.47 -6.80
CA GLY A 19 -0.79 10.00 -5.56
C GLY A 19 -0.46 9.09 -4.36
N HIS A 20 -0.28 9.69 -3.19
CA HIS A 20 0.04 8.94 -1.98
C HIS A 20 -1.15 8.09 -1.52
N ILE A 21 -0.92 6.82 -1.26
CA ILE A 21 -1.92 5.91 -0.70
C ILE A 21 -1.62 5.64 0.77
N GLY A 22 -0.40 5.29 1.10
CA GLY A 22 -0.02 4.97 2.46
C GLY A 22 1.45 4.65 2.58
N THR A 23 1.85 4.17 3.74
CA THR A 23 3.22 3.75 4.01
C THR A 23 3.19 2.32 4.51
N ILE A 24 4.12 1.50 4.03
CA ILE A 24 4.16 0.09 4.40
C ILE A 24 4.67 -0.07 5.82
N ASP A 25 3.87 -0.73 6.67
CA ASP A 25 4.31 -1.15 8.00
C ASP A 25 5.14 -2.44 7.85
N HIS A 26 4.56 -3.45 7.23
CA HIS A 26 5.29 -4.67 6.86
C HIS A 26 4.45 -5.50 5.87
N VAL A 27 5.07 -6.54 5.34
CA VAL A 27 4.40 -7.47 4.43
C VAL A 27 3.96 -8.68 5.22
N GLU A 28 2.68 -9.05 5.12
CA GLU A 28 2.13 -10.23 5.77
C GLU A 28 1.58 -11.19 4.70
N GLY A 29 2.30 -12.29 4.46
CA GLY A 29 1.87 -13.27 3.45
C GLY A 29 1.73 -12.63 2.08
N GLN A 30 0.51 -12.61 1.54
CA GLN A 30 0.25 -12.05 0.21
C GLN A 30 -0.40 -10.68 0.26
N ARG A 31 -0.25 -9.98 1.38
CA ARG A 31 -0.81 -8.64 1.52
C ARG A 31 0.17 -7.74 2.24
N ILE A 32 -0.01 -6.44 2.01
CA ILE A 32 0.79 -5.40 2.63
C ILE A 32 -0.03 -4.75 3.74
N LYS A 33 0.55 -4.64 4.94
CA LYS A 33 -0.06 -3.89 6.02
C LYS A 33 0.46 -2.46 5.97
N LEU A 34 -0.45 -1.50 5.89
CA LEU A 34 -0.11 -0.08 5.87
C LEU A 34 -0.13 0.49 7.28
N THR A 35 0.66 1.53 7.52
CA THR A 35 0.73 2.15 8.83
C THR A 35 -0.57 2.87 9.16
N LYS A 36 -0.88 2.99 10.45
CA LYS A 36 -2.06 3.71 10.90
C LYS A 36 -1.80 5.21 11.11
N THR A 37 -0.55 5.64 10.92
CA THR A 37 -0.13 7.03 11.15
C THR A 37 -0.34 7.93 9.95
N ASP A 38 -0.61 7.38 8.78
CA ASP A 38 -0.89 8.17 7.60
C ASP A 38 -2.18 8.94 7.75
N ARG A 39 -2.20 10.14 7.17
CA ARG A 39 -3.34 11.04 7.26
C ARG A 39 -4.65 10.38 6.77
N GLY A 40 -4.59 9.62 5.70
CA GLY A 40 -5.75 8.95 5.13
C GLY A 40 -6.16 7.68 5.84
N ALA A 41 -5.37 7.21 6.80
CA ALA A 41 -5.63 5.92 7.46
C ALA A 41 -6.70 5.99 8.56
N GLY A 42 -7.02 7.18 9.04
CA GLY A 42 -8.05 7.34 10.08
C GLY A 42 -7.71 6.64 11.39
N GLY A 43 -6.42 6.47 11.69
CA GLY A 43 -5.97 5.79 12.90
C GLY A 43 -6.05 4.27 12.84
N LYS A 44 -6.24 3.70 11.67
CA LYS A 44 -6.34 2.25 11.48
C LYS A 44 -5.29 1.76 10.50
N HIS A 45 -4.83 0.54 10.71
CA HIS A 45 -4.05 -0.16 9.70
C HIS A 45 -4.96 -0.58 8.55
N HIS A 46 -4.44 -0.53 7.35
CA HIS A 46 -5.15 -1.02 6.17
C HIS A 46 -4.28 -2.06 5.47
N TYR A 47 -4.92 -2.96 4.75
CA TYR A 47 -4.24 -4.03 4.04
C TYR A 47 -4.54 -3.92 2.55
N LEU A 48 -3.49 -4.14 1.74
CA LEU A 48 -3.62 -4.20 0.29
C LEU A 48 -3.06 -5.53 -0.20
N PRO A 49 -3.77 -6.23 -1.10
CA PRO A 49 -3.21 -7.43 -1.71
C PRO A 49 -1.94 -7.10 -2.49
N LEU A 50 -0.92 -7.94 -2.38
CA LEU A 50 0.32 -7.77 -3.14
C LEU A 50 0.05 -7.76 -4.65
N SER A 51 -0.97 -8.50 -5.09
CA SER A 51 -1.31 -8.57 -6.52
C SER A 51 -1.72 -7.22 -7.11
N LEU A 52 -2.07 -6.25 -6.27
CA LEU A 52 -2.42 -4.91 -6.73
C LEU A 52 -1.21 -3.98 -6.84
N ILE A 53 -0.03 -4.42 -6.43
CA ILE A 53 1.19 -3.66 -6.62
C ILE A 53 1.75 -4.03 -7.98
N GLU A 54 1.77 -3.05 -8.87
CA GLU A 54 2.17 -3.26 -10.25
C GLU A 54 3.68 -3.16 -10.43
N ASP A 55 4.32 -2.26 -9.68
CA ASP A 55 5.73 -1.97 -9.87
C ASP A 55 6.33 -1.40 -8.59
N VAL A 56 7.64 -1.53 -8.46
CA VAL A 56 8.42 -0.87 -7.40
C VAL A 56 9.52 -0.07 -8.07
N ASP A 57 9.50 1.24 -7.86
CA ASP A 57 10.43 2.15 -8.52
C ASP A 57 10.77 3.31 -7.61
N GLY A 58 12.05 3.67 -7.56
CA GLY A 58 12.50 4.83 -6.81
C GLY A 58 12.17 4.78 -5.33
N GLY A 59 12.12 3.60 -4.73
CA GLY A 59 11.79 3.44 -3.32
C GLY A 59 10.30 3.56 -3.02
N LYS A 60 9.45 3.45 -4.04
CA LYS A 60 8.00 3.51 -3.90
C LYS A 60 7.34 2.31 -4.56
N ALA A 61 6.29 1.80 -3.93
CA ALA A 61 5.48 0.72 -4.49
C ALA A 61 4.28 1.35 -5.19
N ARG A 62 4.15 1.11 -6.48
CA ARG A 62 3.06 1.67 -7.29
C ARG A 62 1.93 0.66 -7.42
N ALA A 63 0.73 1.06 -7.01
CA ALA A 63 -0.46 0.26 -7.17
C ALA A 63 -0.99 0.36 -8.60
N SER A 64 -1.82 -0.61 -8.98
CA SER A 64 -2.43 -0.65 -10.32
C SER A 64 -3.66 0.25 -10.46
N PHE A 65 -4.06 0.93 -9.39
CA PHE A 65 -5.22 1.82 -9.37
C PHE A 65 -4.79 3.22 -8.92
N LYS A 66 -5.64 4.22 -9.21
CA LYS A 66 -5.38 5.58 -8.79
C LYS A 66 -5.54 5.73 -7.28
N ALA A 67 -4.76 6.62 -6.67
CA ALA A 67 -4.78 6.82 -5.23
C ALA A 67 -6.18 7.13 -4.69
N GLU A 68 -6.97 7.90 -5.42
CA GLU A 68 -8.33 8.24 -5.00
C GLU A 68 -9.26 7.03 -4.88
N LEU A 69 -8.90 5.90 -5.50
CA LEU A 69 -9.68 4.68 -5.46
C LEU A 69 -9.22 3.71 -4.36
N ALA A 70 -8.23 4.09 -3.56
CA ALA A 70 -7.66 3.19 -2.57
C ALA A 70 -8.70 2.64 -1.59
N GLU A 71 -9.67 3.45 -1.21
CA GLU A 71 -10.71 3.02 -0.28
C GLU A 71 -11.56 1.87 -0.81
N ASP A 72 -11.60 1.70 -2.12
CA ASP A 72 -12.34 0.59 -2.75
C ASP A 72 -11.54 -0.71 -2.76
N PHE A 73 -10.23 -0.63 -2.52
CA PHE A 73 -9.32 -1.78 -2.68
C PHE A 73 -8.68 -2.24 -1.38
N TRP A 74 -8.50 -1.36 -0.41
CA TRP A 74 -7.89 -1.76 0.84
C TRP A 74 -8.93 -2.23 1.86
N GLU A 75 -8.48 -3.02 2.84
CA GLU A 75 -9.33 -3.46 3.95
C GLU A 75 -8.80 -2.83 5.22
N ALA A 76 -9.70 -2.23 6.01
CA ALA A 76 -9.33 -1.70 7.31
C ALA A 76 -9.19 -2.83 8.31
N GLU A 77 -8.23 -2.69 9.24
CA GLU A 77 -8.07 -3.63 10.33
C GLU A 77 -9.31 -3.59 11.23
N ASP A 78 -9.83 -4.75 11.57
CA ASP A 78 -10.92 -4.83 12.54
C ASP A 78 -10.38 -4.55 13.94
N ALA A 79 -11.03 -3.66 14.62
CA ALA A 79 -10.61 -3.30 15.97
C ALA A 79 -10.94 -4.42 16.97
#